data_edee2f32c72ae235a3fd13180f44befc
#
_entry.id   edee2f32c72ae235a3fd13180f44befc
#
_cell.length_a   1.000
_cell.length_b   1.000
_cell.length_c   1.000
_cell.angle_alpha   90.00
_cell.angle_beta   90.00
_cell.angle_gamma   90.00
#
_symmetry.space_group_name_H-M   'P 1'
#
loop_
_entity.id
_entity.type
_entity.pdbx_description
1 polymer ?
#
loop_
_entity_poly.entity_id
_entity_poly.type
_entity_poly.pdbx_seq_one_letter_code
_entity_poly.pdbx_strand_id
1 'polypeptide(L)'
;MGFFKSFFSGKTSNPEEEKQKNKQKNFEIFKYDGMRAQRMERADYAIKCFTEALALQEDFETMGYLAQVYIQSNEPDEARKLLEKMTQIEPEHTSTFLTLANVCYMQEDYAAMAEAAQKAIAIEEGSAM
;
A
#
# COMPACT_ATOMS: atom_id res chain seq x y z
N MET A 1 4.29 -20.34 45.02
CA MET A 1 3.39 -19.42 44.32
C MET A 1 4.11 -18.24 43.69
N GLY A 2 5.07 -17.72 44.39
CA GLY A 2 5.86 -16.61 43.82
C GLY A 2 6.57 -16.95 42.52
N PHE A 3 7.11 -18.14 42.48
CA PHE A 3 7.79 -18.60 41.29
C PHE A 3 6.81 -18.66 40.09
N PHE A 4 5.66 -19.27 40.34
CA PHE A 4 4.66 -19.41 39.30
C PHE A 4 4.14 -18.05 38.82
N LYS A 5 3.90 -17.17 39.77
CA LYS A 5 3.47 -15.81 39.42
C LYS A 5 4.51 -15.09 38.60
N SER A 6 5.75 -15.22 38.98
CA SER A 6 6.86 -14.60 38.28
C SER A 6 6.98 -15.15 36.86
N PHE A 7 6.80 -16.45 36.72
CA PHE A 7 6.86 -17.12 35.44
C PHE A 7 5.78 -16.56 34.47
N PHE A 8 4.55 -16.43 34.98
CA PHE A 8 3.48 -15.92 34.17
C PHE A 8 3.64 -14.42 33.87
N SER A 9 4.14 -13.69 34.85
CA SER A 9 4.41 -12.26 34.63
C SER A 9 5.47 -12.06 33.56
N GLY A 10 6.46 -12.94 33.53
CA GLY A 10 7.50 -12.86 32.52
C GLY A 10 7.03 -13.20 31.14
N LYS A 11 5.98 -14.00 31.06
CA LYS A 11 5.45 -14.40 29.76
C LYS A 11 4.33 -13.52 29.25
N THR A 12 3.58 -12.93 30.18
CA THR A 12 2.51 -12.05 29.77
C THR A 12 3.11 -10.73 29.36
N SER A 13 3.12 -10.49 28.09
CA SER A 13 3.55 -9.21 27.57
C SER A 13 2.50 -8.17 27.97
N ASN A 14 2.90 -6.93 27.90
CA ASN A 14 2.04 -5.78 28.05
C ASN A 14 0.86 -5.95 27.08
N PRO A 15 -0.39 -5.73 27.54
CA PRO A 15 -1.55 -5.83 26.63
C PRO A 15 -1.42 -4.99 25.38
N GLU A 16 -0.77 -3.84 25.49
CA GLU A 16 -0.54 -2.98 24.33
C GLU A 16 0.41 -3.63 23.33
N GLU A 17 1.45 -4.28 23.84
CA GLU A 17 2.40 -4.99 22.96
C GLU A 17 1.75 -6.15 22.26
N GLU A 18 0.88 -6.87 22.96
CA GLU A 18 0.16 -7.98 22.36
C GLU A 18 -0.79 -7.52 21.28
N LYS A 19 -1.48 -6.40 21.53
CA LYS A 19 -2.36 -5.79 20.56
C LYS A 19 -1.59 -5.42 19.28
N GLN A 20 -0.41 -4.83 19.45
CA GLN A 20 0.42 -4.43 18.33
C GLN A 20 0.91 -5.64 17.54
N LYS A 21 1.31 -6.71 18.22
CA LYS A 21 1.74 -7.93 17.57
C LYS A 21 0.61 -8.55 16.76
N ASN A 22 -0.60 -8.58 17.33
CA ASN A 22 -1.76 -9.14 16.63
C ASN A 22 -2.12 -8.30 15.42
N LYS A 23 -2.04 -6.99 15.56
CA LYS A 23 -2.32 -6.06 14.48
C LYS A 23 -1.34 -6.27 13.33
N GLN A 24 -0.05 -6.39 13.65
CA GLN A 24 0.99 -6.62 12.65
C GLN A 24 0.78 -7.96 11.95
N LYS A 25 0.46 -8.99 12.71
CA LYS A 25 0.21 -10.31 12.16
C LYS A 25 -0.99 -10.29 11.22
N ASN A 26 -2.07 -9.64 11.63
CA ASN A 26 -3.27 -9.55 10.81
C ASN A 26 -3.00 -8.75 9.53
N PHE A 27 -2.23 -7.68 9.65
CA PHE A 27 -1.82 -6.90 8.48
C PHE A 27 -1.12 -7.81 7.47
N GLU A 28 -0.15 -8.60 7.92
CA GLU A 28 0.61 -9.47 7.04
C GLU A 28 -0.28 -10.53 6.39
N ILE A 29 -1.21 -11.09 7.15
CA ILE A 29 -2.14 -12.09 6.61
C ILE A 29 -2.95 -11.48 5.47
N PHE A 30 -3.55 -10.31 5.70
CA PHE A 30 -4.35 -9.66 4.67
C PHE A 30 -3.50 -9.28 3.46
N LYS A 31 -2.30 -8.76 3.70
CA LYS A 31 -1.41 -8.38 2.61
C LYS A 31 -1.08 -9.57 1.71
N TYR A 32 -0.68 -10.69 2.30
CA TYR A 32 -0.29 -11.86 1.53
C TYR A 32 -1.48 -12.54 0.88
N ASP A 33 -2.64 -12.54 1.55
CA ASP A 33 -3.86 -13.05 0.92
C ASP A 33 -4.24 -12.21 -0.28
N GLY A 34 -4.10 -10.88 -0.16
CA GLY A 34 -4.34 -9.99 -1.27
C GLY A 34 -3.43 -10.26 -2.45
N MET A 35 -2.14 -10.45 -2.17
CA MET A 35 -1.16 -10.76 -3.21
C MET A 35 -1.51 -12.07 -3.92
N ARG A 36 -1.92 -13.06 -3.14
CA ARG A 36 -2.32 -14.35 -3.71
C ARG A 36 -3.56 -14.20 -4.57
N ALA A 37 -4.55 -13.45 -4.08
CA ALA A 37 -5.77 -13.19 -4.83
C ALA A 37 -5.47 -12.47 -6.15
N GLN A 38 -4.55 -11.53 -6.11
CA GLN A 38 -4.14 -10.79 -7.30
C GLN A 38 -3.55 -11.73 -8.34
N ARG A 39 -2.68 -12.64 -7.91
CA ARG A 39 -2.09 -13.62 -8.82
C ARG A 39 -3.13 -14.56 -9.42
N MET A 40 -4.20 -14.81 -8.67
CA MET A 40 -5.29 -15.68 -9.14
C MET A 40 -6.36 -14.90 -9.90
N GLU A 41 -6.09 -13.64 -10.16
CA GLU A 41 -6.99 -12.74 -10.88
C GLU A 41 -8.36 -12.62 -10.23
N ARG A 42 -8.38 -12.64 -8.90
CA ARG A 42 -9.58 -12.44 -8.11
C ARG A 42 -9.59 -11.02 -7.58
N ALA A 43 -9.90 -10.09 -8.46
CA ALA A 43 -9.77 -8.67 -8.16
C ALA A 43 -10.59 -8.24 -6.94
N ASP A 44 -11.84 -8.66 -6.85
CA ASP A 44 -12.70 -8.25 -5.74
C ASP A 44 -12.13 -8.68 -4.40
N TYR A 45 -11.63 -9.90 -4.34
CA TYR A 45 -11.06 -10.43 -3.11
C TYR A 45 -9.73 -9.74 -2.79
N ALA A 46 -8.92 -9.47 -3.82
CA ALA A 46 -7.66 -8.77 -3.63
C ALA A 46 -7.90 -7.37 -3.06
N ILE A 47 -8.87 -6.65 -3.62
CA ILE A 47 -9.22 -5.31 -3.14
C ILE A 47 -9.63 -5.37 -1.67
N LYS A 48 -10.46 -6.33 -1.32
CA LYS A 48 -10.91 -6.48 0.06
C LYS A 48 -9.73 -6.73 1.00
N CYS A 49 -8.85 -7.66 0.63
CA CYS A 49 -7.70 -7.99 1.47
C CYS A 49 -6.75 -6.82 1.64
N PHE A 50 -6.40 -6.16 0.54
CA PHE A 50 -5.48 -5.02 0.61
C PHE A 50 -6.10 -3.87 1.39
N THR A 51 -7.39 -3.63 1.23
CA THR A 51 -8.10 -2.59 1.97
C THR A 51 -8.08 -2.88 3.47
N GLU A 52 -8.31 -4.13 3.84
CA GLU A 52 -8.25 -4.54 5.24
C GLU A 52 -6.83 -4.38 5.80
N ALA A 53 -5.83 -4.75 5.01
CA ALA A 53 -4.44 -4.60 5.42
C ALA A 53 -4.12 -3.12 5.69
N LEU A 54 -4.51 -2.25 4.77
CA LEU A 54 -4.22 -0.82 4.89
C LEU A 54 -5.00 -0.14 6.02
N ALA A 55 -6.14 -0.72 6.42
CA ALA A 55 -6.86 -0.22 7.57
C ALA A 55 -6.09 -0.48 8.87
N LEU A 56 -5.25 -1.51 8.87
CA LEU A 56 -4.45 -1.85 10.04
C LEU A 56 -3.11 -1.13 10.05
N GLN A 57 -2.51 -0.92 8.89
CA GLN A 57 -1.18 -0.34 8.81
C GLN A 57 -0.96 0.31 7.45
N GLU A 58 -0.43 1.52 7.46
CA GLU A 58 -0.05 2.16 6.21
C GLU A 58 1.19 1.43 5.68
N ASP A 59 1.16 1.07 4.41
CA ASP A 59 2.24 0.30 3.80
C ASP A 59 2.33 0.67 2.33
N PHE A 60 3.45 1.28 1.96
CA PHE A 60 3.65 1.79 0.59
C PHE A 60 3.52 0.67 -0.45
N GLU A 61 4.13 -0.46 -0.16
CA GLU A 61 4.08 -1.59 -1.09
C GLU A 61 2.65 -2.09 -1.30
N THR A 62 1.89 -2.22 -0.22
CA THR A 62 0.49 -2.67 -0.30
C THR A 62 -0.36 -1.67 -1.09
N MET A 63 -0.09 -0.37 -0.91
CA MET A 63 -0.79 0.65 -1.68
C MET A 63 -0.53 0.47 -3.17
N GLY A 64 0.72 0.16 -3.52
CA GLY A 64 1.08 -0.10 -4.91
C GLY A 64 0.35 -1.30 -5.49
N TYR A 65 0.26 -2.37 -4.73
CA TYR A 65 -0.49 -3.56 -5.17
C TYR A 65 -1.96 -3.23 -5.39
N LEU A 66 -2.56 -2.51 -4.45
CA LEU A 66 -3.97 -2.16 -4.57
C LEU A 66 -4.22 -1.26 -5.77
N ALA A 67 -3.33 -0.29 -5.99
CA ALA A 67 -3.44 0.58 -7.16
C ALA A 67 -3.41 -0.24 -8.45
N GLN A 68 -2.54 -1.24 -8.53
CA GLN A 68 -2.46 -2.10 -9.70
C GLN A 68 -3.76 -2.89 -9.91
N VAL A 69 -4.35 -3.39 -8.83
CA VAL A 69 -5.62 -4.11 -8.95
C VAL A 69 -6.71 -3.19 -9.48
N TYR A 70 -6.76 -1.96 -8.98
CA TYR A 70 -7.75 -1.00 -9.47
C TYR A 70 -7.54 -0.66 -10.94
N ILE A 71 -6.28 -0.54 -11.37
CA ILE A 71 -5.97 -0.28 -12.78
C ILE A 71 -6.46 -1.44 -13.64
N GLN A 72 -6.16 -2.66 -13.23
CA GLN A 72 -6.54 -3.87 -13.95
C GLN A 72 -8.05 -4.05 -13.98
N SER A 73 -8.74 -3.52 -12.97
CA SER A 73 -10.20 -3.59 -12.89
C SER A 73 -10.89 -2.40 -13.56
N ASN A 74 -10.11 -1.57 -14.24
CA ASN A 74 -10.62 -0.38 -14.91
C ASN A 74 -11.31 0.59 -13.95
N GLU A 75 -10.66 0.81 -12.81
CA GLU A 75 -11.13 1.76 -11.80
C GLU A 75 -10.05 2.82 -11.56
N PRO A 76 -9.80 3.67 -12.54
CA PRO A 76 -8.70 4.64 -12.45
C PRO A 76 -8.88 5.69 -11.35
N ASP A 77 -10.12 6.01 -11.00
CA ASP A 77 -10.36 7.01 -9.95
C ASP A 77 -9.82 6.54 -8.61
N GLU A 78 -10.08 5.28 -8.28
CA GLU A 78 -9.60 4.72 -7.03
C GLU A 78 -8.09 4.55 -7.05
N ALA A 79 -7.54 4.11 -8.19
CA ALA A 79 -6.10 3.99 -8.34
C ALA A 79 -5.41 5.34 -8.16
N ARG A 80 -5.98 6.39 -8.72
CA ARG A 80 -5.39 7.73 -8.64
C ARG A 80 -5.29 8.23 -7.21
N LYS A 81 -6.32 8.00 -6.41
CA LYS A 81 -6.31 8.40 -5.00
C LYS A 81 -5.14 7.78 -4.25
N LEU A 82 -4.92 6.50 -4.48
CA LEU A 82 -3.81 5.78 -3.83
C LEU A 82 -2.47 6.30 -4.32
N LEU A 83 -2.33 6.47 -5.62
CA LEU A 83 -1.07 6.92 -6.20
C LEU A 83 -0.70 8.33 -5.76
N GLU A 84 -1.70 9.21 -5.67
CA GLU A 84 -1.45 10.57 -5.18
C GLU A 84 -0.96 10.54 -3.73
N LYS A 85 -1.55 9.68 -2.92
CA LYS A 85 -1.09 9.52 -1.54
C LYS A 85 0.33 8.96 -1.50
N MET A 86 0.64 8.02 -2.37
CA MET A 86 1.97 7.43 -2.46
C MET A 86 3.03 8.46 -2.83
N THR A 87 2.69 9.42 -3.69
CA THR A 87 3.63 10.48 -4.03
C THR A 87 3.96 11.38 -2.85
N GLN A 88 3.06 11.47 -1.88
CA GLN A 88 3.32 12.22 -0.67
C GLN A 88 4.22 11.45 0.29
N ILE A 89 4.11 10.14 0.29
CA ILE A 89 4.91 9.27 1.17
C ILE A 89 6.34 9.15 0.65
N GLU A 90 6.50 8.91 -0.65
CA GLU A 90 7.82 8.81 -1.28
C GLU A 90 7.86 9.71 -2.51
N PRO A 91 8.22 10.98 -2.32
CA PRO A 91 8.16 11.97 -3.41
C PRO A 91 9.14 11.76 -4.56
N GLU A 92 10.13 10.87 -4.38
CA GLU A 92 11.12 10.64 -5.42
C GLU A 92 11.06 9.22 -5.98
N HIS A 93 9.92 8.57 -5.86
CA HIS A 93 9.73 7.22 -6.37
C HIS A 93 9.20 7.32 -7.80
N THR A 94 10.11 7.22 -8.76
CA THR A 94 9.82 7.40 -10.18
C THR A 94 8.65 6.55 -10.65
N SER A 95 8.64 5.28 -10.27
CA SER A 95 7.62 4.33 -10.72
C SER A 95 6.21 4.78 -10.37
N THR A 96 6.04 5.39 -9.19
CA THR A 96 4.73 5.89 -8.77
C THR A 96 4.23 6.98 -9.71
N PHE A 97 5.11 7.91 -10.09
CA PHE A 97 4.72 8.99 -11.00
C PHE A 97 4.40 8.46 -12.40
N LEU A 98 5.12 7.45 -12.86
CA LEU A 98 4.84 6.85 -14.16
C LEU A 98 3.48 6.15 -14.14
N THR A 99 3.17 5.44 -13.06
CA THR A 99 1.88 4.78 -12.92
C THR A 99 0.76 5.82 -12.81
N LEU A 100 1.02 6.90 -12.08
CA LEU A 100 0.05 7.99 -11.97
C LEU A 100 -0.23 8.61 -13.33
N ALA A 101 0.81 8.82 -14.15
CA ALA A 101 0.63 9.35 -15.49
C ALA A 101 -0.26 8.42 -16.33
N ASN A 102 -0.04 7.11 -16.21
CA ASN A 102 -0.86 6.13 -16.90
C ASN A 102 -2.33 6.21 -16.47
N VAL A 103 -2.57 6.34 -15.18
CA VAL A 103 -3.93 6.46 -14.65
C VAL A 103 -4.60 7.74 -15.13
N CYS A 104 -3.85 8.84 -15.14
CA CYS A 104 -4.38 10.11 -15.65
C CYS A 104 -4.74 9.99 -17.13
N TYR A 105 -3.94 9.25 -17.89
CA TYR A 105 -4.24 8.98 -19.29
C TYR A 105 -5.57 8.20 -19.40
N MET A 106 -5.76 7.19 -18.57
CA MET A 106 -7.02 6.43 -18.56
C MET A 106 -8.22 7.32 -18.28
N GLN A 107 -8.02 8.35 -17.46
CA GLN A 107 -9.07 9.31 -17.12
C GLN A 107 -9.21 10.44 -18.15
N GLU A 108 -8.35 10.43 -19.16
CA GLU A 108 -8.28 11.50 -20.17
C GLU A 108 -7.94 12.86 -19.55
N ASP A 109 -7.25 12.84 -18.43
CA ASP A 109 -6.74 14.05 -17.78
C ASP A 109 -5.30 14.26 -18.26
N TYR A 110 -5.18 14.82 -19.46
CA TYR A 110 -3.89 14.93 -20.11
C TYR A 110 -2.95 15.94 -19.45
N ALA A 111 -3.51 16.96 -18.85
CA ALA A 111 -2.69 17.95 -18.13
C ALA A 111 -2.01 17.30 -16.92
N ALA A 112 -2.77 16.55 -16.14
CA ALA A 112 -2.22 15.85 -14.99
C ALA A 112 -1.25 14.75 -15.43
N MET A 113 -1.54 14.09 -16.55
CA MET A 113 -0.66 13.08 -17.11
C MET A 113 0.72 13.67 -17.42
N ALA A 114 0.73 14.81 -18.11
CA ALA A 114 1.97 15.48 -18.48
C ALA A 114 2.74 15.91 -17.23
N GLU A 115 2.05 16.41 -16.23
CA GLU A 115 2.67 16.84 -14.99
C GLU A 115 3.35 15.69 -14.27
N ALA A 116 2.66 14.57 -14.17
CA ALA A 116 3.23 13.38 -13.52
C ALA A 116 4.42 12.84 -14.30
N ALA A 117 4.32 12.82 -15.64
CA ALA A 117 5.41 12.34 -16.47
C ALA A 117 6.64 13.25 -16.33
N GLN A 118 6.44 14.55 -16.26
CA GLN A 118 7.56 15.48 -16.08
C GLN A 118 8.24 15.27 -14.73
N LYS A 119 7.47 14.99 -13.70
CA LYS A 119 8.06 14.68 -12.39
C LYS A 119 8.91 13.42 -12.44
N ALA A 120 8.44 12.39 -13.13
CA ALA A 120 9.20 11.16 -13.30
C ALA A 120 10.53 11.43 -14.02
N ILE A 121 10.48 12.23 -15.08
CA ILE A 121 11.67 12.58 -15.84
C ILE A 121 12.66 13.36 -14.97
N ALA A 122 12.15 14.33 -14.20
CA ALA A 122 13.00 15.14 -13.32
C ALA A 122 13.73 14.29 -12.30
N ILE A 123 13.04 13.28 -11.73
CA ILE A 123 13.67 12.38 -10.77
C ILE A 123 14.76 11.55 -11.44
N GLU A 124 14.46 11.00 -12.63
CA GLU A 124 15.40 10.16 -13.35
C GLU A 124 16.65 10.91 -13.80
N GLU A 125 16.49 12.19 -14.12
CA GLU A 125 17.63 12.99 -14.55
C GLU A 125 18.53 13.43 -13.40
N GLY A 126 18.23 12.95 -12.20
CA GLY A 126 19.02 13.32 -11.05
C GLY A 126 18.88 14.77 -10.69
N SER A 127 17.72 15.32 -10.96
CA SER A 127 17.43 16.71 -10.64
C SER A 127 17.57 16.98 -9.17
N ALA A 128 17.87 15.96 -8.42
CA ALA A 128 18.26 16.12 -7.03
C ALA A 128 19.53 16.96 -6.90
N MET A 129 20.10 17.39 -7.97
CA MET A 129 21.25 18.27 -7.88
C MET A 129 20.92 19.59 -7.25
#